data_ef7966dbedb6245c0e065bc2f14513ef
#
_entry.id   ef7966dbedb6245c0e065bc2f14513ef
#
_cell.length_a   1.000
_cell.length_b   1.000
_cell.length_c   1.000
_cell.angle_alpha   90.00
_cell.angle_beta   90.00
_cell.angle_gamma   90.00
#
_symmetry.space_group_name_H-M   'P 1'
#
loop_
_entity.id
_entity.type
_entity.pdbx_description
1 polymer ?
#
loop_
_entity_poly.entity_id
_entity_poly.type
_entity_poly.pdbx_seq_one_letter_code
_entity_poly.pdbx_strand_id
1 'polypeptide(L)'
;GLLYHHYANTAYPLTPGSFMQYRLKDQKEIKEFVTNGWKDVEELSLYIHIPFCKTRCKFCEYVVLENIDEDVENEYVELLLKEMNMYSEILKGKRIVGYDLGGGTPTKLSVENLERITTAVNELFHISEGVTFSIETTPLIAANEPEKIKAVYDMGYRRISMGVQTVSEKLLSELGRDGSKSLYERAVENIRKAGFKNFNIDLMYGFLHQSERDFDNTLHYAVGLGPEYITLYRNRYKGTKIESEAGGVSIYKAMYQYRIAYRVLTENGYKANVGKNTFSKVDGDYGTSDYLTTRVINGTPYVGMGLGAQSFGMNYLAYNLGAAEKKME
;
A
#
# COMPACT_ATOMS: atom_id res chain seq x y z
N GLY A 1 22.15 -7.15 13.27
CA GLY A 1 21.55 -6.32 12.26
C GLY A 1 20.10 -6.68 11.99
N LEU A 2 19.46 -5.99 11.06
CA LEU A 2 18.04 -6.21 10.73
C LEU A 2 17.77 -7.46 9.87
N LEU A 3 18.76 -8.30 9.61
CA LEU A 3 18.65 -9.50 8.76
C LEU A 3 17.52 -10.46 9.15
N TYR A 4 17.17 -10.52 10.44
CA TYR A 4 16.20 -11.47 10.96
C TYR A 4 14.84 -10.86 11.30
N HIS A 5 14.61 -9.57 11.00
CA HIS A 5 13.38 -8.85 11.33
C HIS A 5 12.51 -8.60 10.10
N HIS A 6 12.34 -9.64 9.27
CA HIS A 6 11.74 -9.52 7.94
C HIS A 6 10.26 -9.80 7.88
N TYR A 7 9.65 -10.19 8.96
CA TYR A 7 8.27 -10.63 8.93
C TYR A 7 7.33 -9.43 8.96
N ALA A 8 7.06 -8.91 7.78
CA ALA A 8 5.82 -8.17 7.58
C ALA A 8 4.72 -9.20 7.56
N ASN A 9 4.38 -9.68 8.69
CA ASN A 9 3.37 -10.67 8.66
C ASN A 9 2.02 -10.08 8.94
N THR A 10 1.26 -10.06 7.90
CA THR A 10 -0.15 -9.71 7.94
C THR A 10 -1.05 -10.90 8.25
N ALA A 11 -0.48 -12.09 8.37
CA ALA A 11 -1.17 -13.34 8.64
C ALA A 11 -0.64 -14.03 9.92
N TYR A 12 -0.46 -13.26 10.98
CA TYR A 12 -0.16 -13.80 12.30
C TYR A 12 -1.21 -14.87 12.73
N PRO A 13 -0.84 -15.98 13.34
CA PRO A 13 0.49 -16.35 13.87
C PRO A 13 1.37 -17.17 12.90
N LEU A 14 1.07 -17.20 11.63
CA LEU A 14 1.67 -18.10 10.67
C LEU A 14 3.07 -17.66 10.26
N THR A 15 3.98 -18.61 10.16
CA THR A 15 5.34 -18.39 9.65
C THR A 15 5.48 -18.99 8.24
N PRO A 16 6.43 -18.52 7.41
CA PRO A 16 6.67 -19.14 6.11
C PRO A 16 6.90 -20.65 6.18
N GLY A 17 7.57 -21.14 7.24
CA GLY A 17 7.77 -22.57 7.43
C GLY A 17 6.50 -23.34 7.72
N SER A 18 5.55 -22.77 8.47
CA SER A 18 4.26 -23.39 8.72
C SER A 18 3.35 -23.41 7.49
N PHE A 19 3.44 -22.41 6.62
CA PHE A 19 2.66 -22.40 5.38
C PHE A 19 3.08 -23.47 4.39
N MET A 20 4.37 -23.67 4.22
CA MET A 20 4.89 -24.56 3.16
C MET A 20 4.45 -26.00 3.31
N GLN A 21 4.22 -26.47 4.53
CA GLN A 21 3.74 -27.84 4.78
C GLN A 21 2.25 -28.02 4.47
N TYR A 22 1.47 -26.94 4.45
CA TYR A 22 0.04 -26.95 4.12
C TYR A 22 -0.27 -26.37 2.73
N ARG A 23 0.77 -26.22 1.89
CA ARG A 23 0.61 -25.65 0.55
C ARG A 23 -0.23 -26.61 -0.33
N LEU A 24 -1.35 -26.11 -0.78
CA LEU A 24 -2.15 -26.77 -1.81
C LEU A 24 -1.43 -26.66 -3.16
N LYS A 25 -1.47 -27.71 -3.96
CA LYS A 25 -0.83 -27.77 -5.29
C LYS A 25 -1.81 -28.14 -6.40
N ASP A 26 -2.86 -28.87 -6.06
CA ASP A 26 -3.87 -29.26 -7.02
C ASP A 26 -4.86 -28.13 -7.28
N GLN A 27 -5.06 -27.77 -8.55
CA GLN A 27 -5.91 -26.62 -8.93
C GLN A 27 -7.37 -26.82 -8.56
N LYS A 28 -7.88 -28.05 -8.60
CA LYS A 28 -9.27 -28.34 -8.23
C LYS A 28 -9.47 -28.18 -6.73
N GLU A 29 -8.52 -28.68 -5.95
CA GLU A 29 -8.49 -28.51 -4.49
C GLU A 29 -8.38 -27.02 -4.12
N ILE A 30 -7.50 -26.25 -4.78
CA ILE A 30 -7.37 -24.80 -4.59
C ILE A 30 -8.70 -24.09 -4.85
N LYS A 31 -9.36 -24.39 -5.98
CA LYS A 31 -10.64 -23.78 -6.34
C LYS A 31 -11.72 -24.08 -5.30
N GLU A 32 -11.80 -25.31 -4.83
CA GLU A 32 -12.75 -25.72 -3.80
C GLU A 32 -12.49 -24.99 -2.49
N PHE A 33 -11.22 -24.91 -2.04
CA PHE A 33 -10.82 -24.19 -0.84
C PHE A 33 -11.15 -22.71 -0.91
N VAL A 34 -10.82 -22.05 -2.03
CA VAL A 34 -11.12 -20.64 -2.23
C VAL A 34 -12.62 -20.39 -2.17
N THR A 35 -13.42 -21.20 -2.88
CA THR A 35 -14.89 -21.04 -2.88
C THR A 35 -15.48 -21.26 -1.49
N ASN A 36 -15.07 -22.32 -0.81
CA ASN A 36 -15.57 -22.64 0.54
C ASN A 36 -15.11 -21.65 1.60
N GLY A 37 -13.94 -21.05 1.44
CA GLY A 37 -13.37 -20.07 2.38
C GLY A 37 -14.22 -18.80 2.56
N TRP A 38 -15.12 -18.54 1.60
CA TRP A 38 -16.01 -17.37 1.65
C TRP A 38 -17.45 -17.71 2.04
N LYS A 39 -17.78 -19.00 2.21
CA LYS A 39 -19.18 -19.43 2.39
C LYS A 39 -19.85 -18.75 3.60
N ASP A 40 -19.16 -18.70 4.73
CA ASP A 40 -19.67 -18.17 6.00
C ASP A 40 -19.19 -16.73 6.28
N VAL A 41 -18.65 -16.05 5.28
CA VAL A 41 -18.21 -14.66 5.36
C VAL A 41 -19.33 -13.75 4.92
N GLU A 42 -19.76 -12.81 5.76
CA GLU A 42 -20.79 -11.81 5.44
C GLU A 42 -20.15 -10.49 4.98
N GLU A 43 -19.03 -10.14 5.59
CA GLU A 43 -18.30 -8.90 5.34
C GLU A 43 -16.82 -9.19 5.03
N LEU A 44 -16.28 -8.49 4.05
CA LEU A 44 -14.86 -8.57 3.70
C LEU A 44 -14.36 -7.26 3.12
N SER A 45 -13.05 -7.16 3.00
CA SER A 45 -12.40 -6.02 2.33
C SER A 45 -11.80 -6.43 1.00
N LEU A 46 -11.71 -5.48 0.08
CA LEU A 46 -11.07 -5.65 -1.22
C LEU A 46 -9.75 -4.88 -1.28
N TYR A 47 -8.76 -5.49 -1.91
CA TYR A 47 -7.51 -4.87 -2.28
C TYR A 47 -7.21 -5.17 -3.75
N ILE A 48 -6.94 -4.13 -4.52
CA ILE A 48 -6.49 -4.29 -5.90
C ILE A 48 -5.04 -3.86 -5.99
N HIS A 49 -4.20 -4.74 -6.53
CA HIS A 49 -2.77 -4.49 -6.72
C HIS A 49 -2.47 -4.05 -8.13
N ILE A 50 -1.87 -2.88 -8.28
CA ILE A 50 -1.35 -2.38 -9.56
C ILE A 50 0.17 -2.44 -9.50
N PRO A 51 0.82 -3.34 -10.25
CA PRO A 51 2.25 -3.59 -10.11
C PRO A 51 3.14 -2.57 -10.85
N PHE A 52 2.58 -1.50 -11.39
CA PHE A 52 3.30 -0.59 -12.28
C PHE A 52 4.01 0.54 -11.56
N CYS A 53 5.27 0.76 -11.91
CA CYS A 53 6.07 1.91 -11.49
C CYS A 53 6.88 2.44 -12.67
N LYS A 54 7.23 3.73 -12.62
CA LYS A 54 8.23 4.29 -13.55
C LYS A 54 9.58 3.62 -13.33
N THR A 55 9.99 3.47 -12.09
CA THR A 55 11.25 2.85 -11.67
C THR A 55 11.05 2.16 -10.33
N ARG A 56 11.61 0.96 -10.16
CA ARG A 56 11.58 0.25 -8.89
C ARG A 56 12.63 0.80 -7.93
N CYS A 57 12.17 1.40 -6.85
CA CYS A 57 13.03 1.86 -5.76
C CYS A 57 13.86 0.69 -5.21
N LYS A 58 15.11 0.95 -4.80
CA LYS A 58 16.02 -0.11 -4.33
C LYS A 58 15.54 -0.82 -3.06
N PHE A 59 14.73 -0.16 -2.25
CA PHE A 59 14.14 -0.73 -1.02
C PHE A 59 12.82 -1.47 -1.25
N CYS A 60 12.28 -1.46 -2.48
CA CYS A 60 10.96 -2.02 -2.73
C CYS A 60 10.99 -3.55 -2.68
N GLU A 61 10.14 -4.12 -1.82
CA GLU A 61 9.95 -5.57 -1.68
C GLU A 61 8.75 -6.11 -2.50
N TYR A 62 7.92 -5.19 -3.04
CA TYR A 62 6.73 -5.57 -3.80
C TYR A 62 7.04 -6.07 -5.20
N VAL A 63 6.06 -6.74 -5.79
CA VAL A 63 6.03 -7.05 -7.22
C VAL A 63 5.85 -5.75 -7.98
N VAL A 64 6.81 -5.44 -8.85
CA VAL A 64 6.83 -4.21 -9.65
C VAL A 64 7.26 -4.53 -11.07
N LEU A 65 6.49 -4.04 -12.04
CA LEU A 65 6.82 -3.99 -13.45
C LEU A 65 7.17 -2.56 -13.83
N GLU A 66 8.36 -2.40 -14.41
CA GLU A 66 8.92 -1.08 -14.75
C GLU A 66 8.76 -0.80 -16.25
N ASN A 67 8.57 0.46 -16.60
CA ASN A 67 8.60 0.96 -17.98
C ASN A 67 7.66 0.19 -18.95
N ILE A 68 6.48 -0.16 -18.47
CA ILE A 68 5.46 -0.79 -19.31
C ILE A 68 4.92 0.22 -20.34
N ASP A 69 4.56 -0.27 -21.49
CA ASP A 69 3.80 0.46 -22.51
C ASP A 69 2.28 0.36 -22.27
N GLU A 70 1.53 1.05 -23.11
CA GLU A 70 0.08 1.12 -23.03
C GLU A 70 -0.58 -0.24 -23.31
N ASP A 71 -0.02 -1.03 -24.22
CA ASP A 71 -0.56 -2.36 -24.55
C ASP A 71 -0.48 -3.29 -23.35
N VAL A 72 0.65 -3.32 -22.64
CA VAL A 72 0.84 -4.10 -21.40
C VAL A 72 -0.08 -3.60 -20.29
N GLU A 73 -0.26 -2.27 -20.17
CA GLU A 73 -1.21 -1.70 -19.20
C GLU A 73 -2.63 -2.19 -19.47
N ASN A 74 -3.07 -2.09 -20.73
CA ASN A 74 -4.41 -2.47 -21.14
C ASN A 74 -4.65 -3.98 -20.98
N GLU A 75 -3.68 -4.82 -21.38
CA GLU A 75 -3.77 -6.28 -21.19
C GLU A 75 -3.90 -6.63 -19.71
N TYR A 76 -3.11 -6.00 -18.86
CA TYR A 76 -3.19 -6.21 -17.41
C TYR A 76 -4.57 -5.86 -16.86
N VAL A 77 -5.13 -4.72 -17.25
CA VAL A 77 -6.45 -4.28 -16.80
C VAL A 77 -7.55 -5.24 -17.30
N GLU A 78 -7.46 -5.71 -18.55
CA GLU A 78 -8.39 -6.75 -19.06
C GLU A 78 -8.34 -8.04 -18.22
N LEU A 79 -7.14 -8.51 -17.85
CA LEU A 79 -6.99 -9.70 -17.01
C LEU A 79 -7.52 -9.44 -15.58
N LEU A 80 -7.26 -8.27 -15.03
CA LEU A 80 -7.76 -7.86 -13.71
C LEU A 80 -9.30 -7.81 -13.69
N LEU A 81 -9.93 -7.24 -14.72
CA LEU A 81 -11.39 -7.21 -14.85
C LEU A 81 -12.00 -8.61 -14.95
N LYS A 82 -11.34 -9.54 -15.64
CA LYS A 82 -11.76 -10.96 -15.66
C LYS A 82 -11.66 -11.57 -14.25
N GLU A 83 -10.57 -11.32 -13.52
CA GLU A 83 -10.42 -11.79 -12.15
C GLU A 83 -11.52 -11.22 -11.24
N MET A 84 -11.82 -9.91 -11.36
CA MET A 84 -12.90 -9.27 -10.62
C MET A 84 -14.26 -9.92 -10.89
N ASN A 85 -14.57 -10.23 -12.16
CA ASN A 85 -15.80 -10.95 -12.52
C ASN A 85 -15.86 -12.36 -11.91
N MET A 86 -14.74 -13.08 -11.87
CA MET A 86 -14.70 -14.41 -11.23
C MET A 86 -14.98 -14.30 -9.72
N TYR A 87 -14.40 -13.33 -9.05
CA TYR A 87 -14.62 -13.11 -7.62
C TYR A 87 -16.03 -12.58 -7.32
N SER A 88 -16.63 -11.78 -8.19
CA SER A 88 -17.99 -11.27 -7.97
C SER A 88 -19.02 -12.38 -7.83
N GLU A 89 -18.86 -13.48 -8.57
CA GLU A 89 -19.71 -14.66 -8.45
C GLU A 89 -19.53 -15.38 -7.10
N ILE A 90 -18.28 -15.50 -6.64
CA ILE A 90 -17.95 -16.15 -5.36
C ILE A 90 -18.42 -15.28 -4.17
N LEU A 91 -18.34 -13.97 -4.32
CA LEU A 91 -18.62 -12.99 -3.26
C LEU A 91 -20.04 -12.42 -3.33
N LYS A 92 -20.90 -13.01 -4.17
CA LYS A 92 -22.28 -12.54 -4.34
C LYS A 92 -23.03 -12.47 -3.02
N GLY A 93 -23.66 -11.30 -2.77
CA GLY A 93 -24.42 -11.04 -1.57
C GLY A 93 -23.59 -10.68 -0.33
N LYS A 94 -22.28 -10.62 -0.42
CA LYS A 94 -21.39 -10.21 0.67
C LYS A 94 -21.14 -8.71 0.63
N ARG A 95 -20.93 -8.10 1.79
CA ARG A 95 -20.70 -6.65 1.92
C ARG A 95 -19.21 -6.35 1.93
N ILE A 96 -18.82 -5.35 1.15
CA ILE A 96 -17.46 -4.82 1.15
C ILE A 96 -17.38 -3.66 2.13
N VAL A 97 -16.55 -3.82 3.17
CA VAL A 97 -16.40 -2.87 4.28
C VAL A 97 -15.06 -2.10 4.25
N GLY A 98 -14.26 -2.29 3.21
CA GLY A 98 -13.03 -1.54 2.98
C GLY A 98 -12.49 -1.81 1.57
N TYR A 99 -11.92 -0.77 0.93
CA TYR A 99 -11.36 -0.87 -0.40
C TYR A 99 -10.11 0.01 -0.57
N ASP A 100 -9.02 -0.62 -0.98
CA ASP A 100 -7.77 0.06 -1.33
C ASP A 100 -7.30 -0.34 -2.73
N LEU A 101 -6.89 0.65 -3.51
CA LEU A 101 -6.14 0.49 -4.75
C LEU A 101 -4.69 0.88 -4.50
N GLY A 102 -3.82 -0.14 -4.43
CA GLY A 102 -2.43 0.03 -4.03
C GLY A 102 -1.44 -0.77 -4.87
N GLY A 103 -0.22 -0.92 -4.38
CA GLY A 103 0.78 -1.79 -4.96
C GLY A 103 2.09 -1.13 -5.35
N GLY A 104 2.39 -1.05 -6.66
CA GLY A 104 3.49 -0.28 -7.20
C GLY A 104 3.15 1.20 -7.17
N THR A 105 2.35 1.65 -8.13
CA THR A 105 1.82 3.00 -8.19
C THR A 105 0.51 3.00 -8.99
N PRO A 106 -0.65 2.89 -8.35
CA PRO A 106 -1.95 2.84 -9.05
C PRO A 106 -2.19 4.02 -9.98
N THR A 107 -1.81 5.22 -9.56
CA THR A 107 -1.93 6.43 -10.37
C THR A 107 -0.98 6.47 -11.60
N LYS A 108 -0.13 5.44 -11.79
CA LYS A 108 0.63 5.25 -13.04
C LYS A 108 -0.30 4.86 -14.21
N LEU A 109 -1.42 4.23 -13.90
CA LEU A 109 -2.44 3.90 -14.90
C LEU A 109 -2.97 5.16 -15.60
N SER A 110 -3.45 4.98 -16.83
CA SER A 110 -4.24 5.99 -17.52
C SER A 110 -5.53 6.30 -16.75
N VAL A 111 -6.09 7.49 -16.96
CA VAL A 111 -7.39 7.86 -16.35
C VAL A 111 -8.48 6.90 -16.78
N GLU A 112 -8.48 6.49 -18.04
CA GLU A 112 -9.43 5.53 -18.60
C GLU A 112 -9.38 4.19 -17.86
N ASN A 113 -8.19 3.62 -17.65
CA ASN A 113 -8.04 2.36 -16.96
C ASN A 113 -8.38 2.44 -15.46
N LEU A 114 -8.09 3.58 -14.81
CA LEU A 114 -8.55 3.84 -13.43
C LEU A 114 -10.08 3.87 -13.35
N GLU A 115 -10.74 4.52 -14.32
CA GLU A 115 -12.20 4.59 -14.41
C GLU A 115 -12.82 3.22 -14.64
N ARG A 116 -12.26 2.42 -15.55
CA ARG A 116 -12.70 1.03 -15.81
C ARG A 116 -12.65 0.16 -14.57
N ILE A 117 -11.54 0.20 -13.83
CA ILE A 117 -11.40 -0.55 -12.56
C ILE A 117 -12.40 -0.07 -11.52
N THR A 118 -12.54 1.25 -11.35
CA THR A 118 -13.43 1.83 -10.34
C THR A 118 -14.90 1.54 -10.65
N THR A 119 -15.29 1.61 -11.92
CA THR A 119 -16.63 1.25 -12.38
C THR A 119 -16.90 -0.23 -12.08
N ALA A 120 -15.97 -1.12 -12.43
CA ALA A 120 -16.11 -2.54 -12.16
C ALA A 120 -16.23 -2.84 -10.64
N VAL A 121 -15.49 -2.13 -9.78
CA VAL A 121 -15.65 -2.27 -8.32
C VAL A 121 -17.07 -1.94 -7.89
N ASN A 122 -17.62 -0.83 -8.38
CA ASN A 122 -18.95 -0.38 -8.00
C ASN A 122 -20.09 -1.26 -8.57
N GLU A 123 -19.89 -1.83 -9.77
CA GLU A 123 -20.91 -2.65 -10.44
C GLU A 123 -20.91 -4.10 -9.96
N LEU A 124 -19.72 -4.65 -9.68
CA LEU A 124 -19.58 -6.08 -9.39
C LEU A 124 -19.68 -6.41 -7.90
N PHE A 125 -19.43 -5.44 -7.01
CA PHE A 125 -19.37 -5.69 -5.58
C PHE A 125 -20.34 -4.80 -4.80
N HIS A 126 -20.90 -5.36 -3.74
CA HIS A 126 -21.78 -4.61 -2.83
C HIS A 126 -20.95 -3.80 -1.83
N ILE A 127 -20.61 -2.58 -2.19
CA ILE A 127 -19.88 -1.65 -1.32
C ILE A 127 -20.83 -1.14 -0.22
N SER A 128 -20.43 -1.29 1.04
CA SER A 128 -21.21 -0.79 2.17
C SER A 128 -21.22 0.73 2.19
N GLU A 129 -22.32 1.29 2.66
CA GLU A 129 -22.44 2.73 2.85
C GLU A 129 -21.33 3.26 3.78
N GLY A 130 -20.74 4.39 3.42
CA GLY A 130 -19.69 5.05 4.21
C GLY A 130 -18.27 4.55 3.96
N VAL A 131 -18.06 3.50 3.14
CA VAL A 131 -16.72 3.03 2.80
C VAL A 131 -15.95 4.12 2.02
N THR A 132 -14.78 4.46 2.54
CA THR A 132 -13.86 5.44 1.93
C THR A 132 -12.89 4.74 0.99
N PHE A 133 -13.00 5.01 -0.30
CA PHE A 133 -12.04 4.51 -1.30
C PHE A 133 -10.69 5.18 -1.12
N SER A 134 -9.64 4.38 -1.04
CA SER A 134 -8.26 4.83 -0.86
C SER A 134 -7.39 4.44 -2.06
N ILE A 135 -6.47 5.33 -2.44
CA ILE A 135 -5.54 5.13 -3.53
C ILE A 135 -4.13 5.60 -3.17
N GLU A 136 -3.13 4.94 -3.74
CA GLU A 136 -1.72 5.31 -3.61
C GLU A 136 -1.22 6.11 -4.82
N THR A 137 -0.33 7.07 -4.54
CA THR A 137 0.32 7.91 -5.56
C THR A 137 1.78 8.17 -5.23
N THR A 138 2.49 8.77 -6.17
CA THR A 138 3.85 9.28 -5.97
C THR A 138 3.88 10.80 -6.06
N PRO A 139 4.86 11.46 -5.42
CA PRO A 139 5.02 12.91 -5.55
C PRO A 139 5.16 13.37 -7.01
N LEU A 140 5.83 12.56 -7.85
CA LEU A 140 6.04 12.89 -9.26
C LEU A 140 4.73 12.99 -10.04
N ILE A 141 3.84 12.00 -9.87
CA ILE A 141 2.53 11.99 -10.55
C ILE A 141 1.64 13.08 -9.96
N ALA A 142 1.53 13.18 -8.64
CA ALA A 142 0.68 14.17 -8.01
C ALA A 142 1.09 15.61 -8.35
N ALA A 143 2.41 15.89 -8.53
CA ALA A 143 2.90 17.22 -8.89
C ALA A 143 2.71 17.57 -10.38
N ASN A 144 2.82 16.60 -11.27
CA ASN A 144 2.91 16.86 -12.71
C ASN A 144 1.62 16.50 -13.47
N GLU A 145 0.69 15.77 -12.86
CA GLU A 145 -0.56 15.31 -13.47
C GLU A 145 -1.78 15.74 -12.62
N PRO A 146 -2.00 17.05 -12.37
CA PRO A 146 -3.07 17.54 -11.50
C PRO A 146 -4.47 17.11 -11.98
N GLU A 147 -4.68 17.04 -13.30
CA GLU A 147 -5.95 16.60 -13.88
C GLU A 147 -6.25 15.13 -13.55
N LYS A 148 -5.22 14.28 -13.52
CA LYS A 148 -5.37 12.88 -13.09
C LYS A 148 -5.75 12.78 -11.60
N ILE A 149 -5.12 13.57 -10.74
CA ILE A 149 -5.46 13.60 -9.31
C ILE A 149 -6.91 14.09 -9.10
N LYS A 150 -7.34 15.07 -9.91
CA LYS A 150 -8.74 15.53 -9.91
C LYS A 150 -9.70 14.43 -10.39
N ALA A 151 -9.37 13.75 -11.49
CA ALA A 151 -10.18 12.65 -12.01
C ALA A 151 -10.34 11.52 -10.98
N VAL A 152 -9.25 11.14 -10.31
CA VAL A 152 -9.30 10.15 -9.22
C VAL A 152 -10.26 10.58 -8.09
N TYR A 153 -10.23 11.85 -7.70
CA TYR A 153 -11.19 12.37 -6.72
C TYR A 153 -12.64 12.29 -7.24
N ASP A 154 -12.84 12.62 -8.52
CA ASP A 154 -14.16 12.61 -9.13
C ASP A 154 -14.73 11.19 -9.30
N MET A 155 -13.86 10.18 -9.46
CA MET A 155 -14.22 8.76 -9.46
C MET A 155 -14.69 8.25 -8.07
N GLY A 156 -14.60 9.07 -7.01
CA GLY A 156 -15.08 8.69 -5.67
C GLY A 156 -14.01 8.36 -4.66
N TYR A 157 -12.72 8.39 -5.01
CA TYR A 157 -11.66 8.24 -4.02
C TYR A 157 -11.65 9.45 -3.08
N ARG A 158 -11.57 9.21 -1.77
CA ARG A 158 -11.60 10.26 -0.74
C ARG A 158 -10.37 10.25 0.17
N ARG A 159 -9.59 9.17 0.12
CA ARG A 159 -8.30 9.05 0.78
C ARG A 159 -7.21 8.86 -0.26
N ILE A 160 -6.11 9.59 -0.12
CA ILE A 160 -4.92 9.43 -0.97
C ILE A 160 -3.67 9.30 -0.10
N SER A 161 -2.82 8.33 -0.43
CA SER A 161 -1.52 8.14 0.22
C SER A 161 -0.39 8.45 -0.73
N MET A 162 0.56 9.28 -0.30
CA MET A 162 1.70 9.69 -1.09
C MET A 162 3.01 9.22 -0.46
N GLY A 163 3.74 8.38 -1.18
CA GLY A 163 5.03 7.89 -0.73
C GLY A 163 6.14 8.93 -0.87
N VAL A 164 6.45 9.70 0.17
CA VAL A 164 7.59 10.63 0.23
C VAL A 164 8.86 9.88 0.64
N GLN A 165 8.78 9.03 1.62
CA GLN A 165 9.82 8.17 2.19
C GLN A 165 10.88 8.98 2.98
N THR A 166 11.54 9.93 2.34
CA THR A 166 12.55 10.83 2.92
C THR A 166 12.65 12.11 2.11
N VAL A 167 13.18 13.18 2.70
CA VAL A 167 13.49 14.43 2.00
C VAL A 167 15.01 14.66 1.86
N SER A 168 15.82 13.72 2.29
CA SER A 168 17.27 13.75 2.09
C SER A 168 17.59 13.44 0.63
N GLU A 169 18.01 14.46 -0.13
CA GLU A 169 18.36 14.31 -1.55
C GLU A 169 19.42 13.24 -1.78
N LYS A 170 20.43 13.19 -0.89
CA LYS A 170 21.46 12.15 -0.92
C LYS A 170 20.83 10.76 -0.82
N LEU A 171 19.98 10.54 0.18
CA LEU A 171 19.35 9.24 0.40
C LEU A 171 18.39 8.89 -0.73
N LEU A 172 17.62 9.85 -1.25
CA LEU A 172 16.74 9.64 -2.41
C LEU A 172 17.53 9.15 -3.62
N SER A 173 18.67 9.80 -3.94
CA SER A 173 19.56 9.38 -5.02
C SER A 173 20.11 7.97 -4.81
N GLU A 174 20.58 7.65 -3.60
CA GLU A 174 21.06 6.31 -3.24
C GLU A 174 19.98 5.23 -3.40
N LEU A 175 18.72 5.57 -3.11
CA LEU A 175 17.56 4.68 -3.18
C LEU A 175 16.95 4.59 -4.60
N GLY A 176 17.49 5.36 -5.58
CA GLY A 176 16.97 5.40 -6.94
C GLY A 176 15.57 6.00 -7.02
N ARG A 177 15.32 7.10 -6.29
CA ARG A 177 14.02 7.76 -6.20
C ARG A 177 14.12 9.25 -6.51
N ASP A 178 13.20 9.71 -7.35
CA ASP A 178 13.04 11.15 -7.61
C ASP A 178 12.32 11.83 -6.44
N GLY A 179 12.80 13.02 -6.07
CA GLY A 179 12.15 13.82 -5.04
C GLY A 179 12.86 15.15 -4.81
N SER A 180 12.09 16.18 -4.52
CA SER A 180 12.59 17.48 -4.07
C SER A 180 11.49 18.20 -3.28
N LYS A 181 11.87 19.19 -2.49
CA LYS A 181 10.89 19.96 -1.71
C LYS A 181 9.83 20.61 -2.61
N SER A 182 10.25 21.27 -3.68
CA SER A 182 9.33 21.90 -4.62
C SER A 182 8.38 20.90 -5.31
N LEU A 183 8.83 19.67 -5.55
CA LEU A 183 7.99 18.61 -6.08
C LEU A 183 6.91 18.21 -5.06
N TYR A 184 7.29 18.05 -3.80
CA TYR A 184 6.36 17.67 -2.73
C TYR A 184 5.32 18.78 -2.47
N GLU A 185 5.73 20.03 -2.46
CA GLU A 185 4.84 21.17 -2.27
C GLU A 185 3.79 21.26 -3.40
N ARG A 186 4.21 21.13 -4.68
CA ARG A 186 3.27 21.08 -5.81
C ARG A 186 2.34 19.86 -5.73
N ALA A 187 2.85 18.69 -5.34
CA ALA A 187 2.03 17.49 -5.19
C ALA A 187 0.93 17.71 -4.15
N VAL A 188 1.28 18.24 -2.99
CA VAL A 188 0.31 18.56 -1.92
C VAL A 188 -0.71 19.61 -2.39
N GLU A 189 -0.26 20.65 -3.05
CA GLU A 189 -1.15 21.67 -3.59
C GLU A 189 -2.19 21.08 -4.56
N ASN A 190 -1.75 20.21 -5.49
CA ASN A 190 -2.63 19.55 -6.44
C ASN A 190 -3.60 18.57 -5.76
N ILE A 191 -3.14 17.79 -4.77
CA ILE A 191 -3.98 16.90 -3.96
C ILE A 191 -5.07 17.71 -3.25
N ARG A 192 -4.72 18.86 -2.65
CA ARG A 192 -5.67 19.73 -1.96
C ARG A 192 -6.65 20.41 -2.94
N LYS A 193 -6.16 20.90 -4.07
CA LYS A 193 -7.00 21.47 -5.13
C LYS A 193 -8.01 20.47 -5.70
N ALA A 194 -7.62 19.21 -5.82
CA ALA A 194 -8.53 18.14 -6.24
C ALA A 194 -9.67 17.88 -5.24
N GLY A 195 -9.50 18.24 -3.96
CA GLY A 195 -10.53 18.14 -2.91
C GLY A 195 -10.25 17.11 -1.82
N PHE A 196 -9.11 16.42 -1.86
CA PHE A 196 -8.76 15.43 -0.84
C PHE A 196 -8.56 16.08 0.55
N LYS A 197 -9.30 15.57 1.54
CA LYS A 197 -9.19 15.96 2.95
C LYS A 197 -8.53 14.86 3.79
N ASN A 198 -8.55 13.62 3.32
CA ASN A 198 -7.90 12.49 3.96
C ASN A 198 -6.59 12.18 3.22
N PHE A 199 -5.53 12.90 3.57
CA PHE A 199 -4.23 12.80 2.93
C PHE A 199 -3.20 12.20 3.88
N ASN A 200 -2.55 11.13 3.42
CA ASN A 200 -1.49 10.44 4.13
C ASN A 200 -0.14 10.63 3.44
N ILE A 201 0.90 10.81 4.24
CA ILE A 201 2.29 10.76 3.78
C ILE A 201 2.96 9.52 4.37
N ASP A 202 3.57 8.71 3.48
CA ASP A 202 4.39 7.57 3.89
C ASP A 202 5.85 8.01 4.03
N LEU A 203 6.44 7.72 5.18
CA LEU A 203 7.84 7.94 5.50
C LEU A 203 8.52 6.63 5.85
N MET A 204 9.82 6.55 5.55
CA MET A 204 10.62 5.37 5.86
C MET A 204 11.83 5.69 6.74
N TYR A 205 12.17 4.74 7.61
CA TYR A 205 13.33 4.82 8.49
C TYR A 205 14.06 3.47 8.56
N GLY A 206 15.25 3.49 9.14
CA GLY A 206 16.06 2.28 9.27
C GLY A 206 16.93 1.99 8.04
N PHE A 207 17.22 2.97 7.20
CA PHE A 207 18.22 2.83 6.15
C PHE A 207 19.65 2.95 6.70
N LEU A 208 20.60 2.21 6.11
CA LEU A 208 21.98 2.18 6.54
C LEU A 208 22.61 3.61 6.59
N HIS A 209 22.43 4.37 5.51
CA HIS A 209 23.03 5.70 5.35
C HIS A 209 22.13 6.85 5.85
N GLN A 210 20.95 6.57 6.40
CA GLN A 210 20.07 7.58 6.97
C GLN A 210 20.58 8.00 8.34
N SER A 211 21.00 9.26 8.49
CA SER A 211 21.32 9.81 9.79
C SER A 211 20.06 10.14 10.60
N GLU A 212 20.22 10.29 11.90
CA GLU A 212 19.14 10.74 12.78
C GLU A 212 18.64 12.13 12.39
N ARG A 213 19.58 13.01 12.02
CA ARG A 213 19.28 14.37 11.55
C ARG A 213 18.51 14.37 10.23
N ASP A 214 18.87 13.51 9.28
CA ASP A 214 18.13 13.38 8.01
C ASP A 214 16.67 12.95 8.27
N PHE A 215 16.51 12.02 9.21
CA PHE A 215 15.17 11.53 9.54
C PHE A 215 14.37 12.58 10.33
N ASP A 216 14.97 13.26 11.29
CA ASP A 216 14.34 14.37 12.03
C ASP A 216 13.90 15.50 11.09
N ASN A 217 14.78 15.92 10.16
CA ASN A 217 14.44 16.88 9.12
C ASN A 217 13.29 16.41 8.23
N THR A 218 13.25 15.11 7.88
CA THR A 218 12.17 14.53 7.09
C THR A 218 10.83 14.62 7.82
N LEU A 219 10.81 14.32 9.12
CA LEU A 219 9.60 14.38 9.95
C LEU A 219 9.06 15.82 10.05
N HIS A 220 9.93 16.78 10.39
CA HIS A 220 9.51 18.18 10.48
C HIS A 220 9.00 18.73 9.15
N TYR A 221 9.65 18.37 8.05
CA TYR A 221 9.20 18.78 6.74
C TYR A 221 7.83 18.16 6.38
N ALA A 222 7.65 16.86 6.63
CA ALA A 222 6.39 16.17 6.38
C ALA A 222 5.24 16.76 7.23
N VAL A 223 5.49 17.09 8.49
CA VAL A 223 4.54 17.81 9.35
C VAL A 223 4.18 19.18 8.76
N GLY A 224 5.17 19.91 8.22
CA GLY A 224 4.96 21.20 7.57
C GLY A 224 4.11 21.14 6.30
N LEU A 225 4.07 20.00 5.60
CA LEU A 225 3.18 19.77 4.45
C LEU A 225 1.71 19.60 4.87
N GLY A 226 1.41 19.41 6.15
CA GLY A 226 0.08 19.43 6.73
C GLY A 226 -0.81 18.22 6.36
N PRO A 227 -0.31 16.98 6.28
CA PRO A 227 -1.17 15.82 6.07
C PRO A 227 -2.00 15.52 7.30
N GLU A 228 -3.15 14.90 7.14
CA GLU A 228 -3.97 14.38 8.23
C GLU A 228 -3.33 13.17 8.88
N TYR A 229 -2.61 12.37 8.07
CA TYR A 229 -1.99 11.12 8.51
C TYR A 229 -0.53 11.04 8.09
N ILE A 230 0.29 10.43 8.93
CA ILE A 230 1.66 10.04 8.60
C ILE A 230 1.83 8.58 8.95
N THR A 231 2.27 7.79 7.97
CA THR A 231 2.60 6.38 8.16
C THR A 231 4.11 6.20 8.14
N LEU A 232 4.65 5.49 9.13
CA LEU A 232 6.07 5.22 9.26
C LEU A 232 6.37 3.76 8.93
N TYR A 233 7.20 3.52 7.93
CA TYR A 233 7.67 2.19 7.58
C TYR A 233 9.13 2.01 7.94
N ARG A 234 9.42 0.99 8.77
CA ARG A 234 10.79 0.56 8.94
C ARG A 234 11.22 -0.18 7.67
N ASN A 235 12.37 0.20 7.11
CA ASN A 235 12.90 -0.50 5.96
C ASN A 235 13.09 -1.99 6.22
N ARG A 236 12.58 -2.81 5.33
CA ARG A 236 12.75 -4.25 5.29
C ARG A 236 13.65 -4.58 4.12
N TYR A 237 14.75 -5.26 4.39
CA TYR A 237 15.82 -5.45 3.43
C TYR A 237 15.65 -6.68 2.55
N LYS A 238 15.01 -7.74 3.07
CA LYS A 238 14.89 -9.03 2.39
C LYS A 238 14.16 -8.91 1.05
N GLY A 239 14.77 -9.43 -0.02
CA GLY A 239 14.21 -9.40 -1.36
C GLY A 239 14.30 -8.04 -2.06
N THR A 240 15.03 -7.08 -1.49
CA THR A 240 15.27 -5.76 -2.07
C THR A 240 16.64 -5.67 -2.73
N LYS A 241 16.86 -4.63 -3.55
CA LYS A 241 18.16 -4.37 -4.19
C LYS A 241 19.27 -3.96 -3.18
N ILE A 242 18.89 -3.63 -1.92
CA ILE A 242 19.80 -3.22 -0.84
C ILE A 242 19.85 -4.24 0.30
N GLU A 243 19.50 -5.49 0.05
CA GLU A 243 19.49 -6.55 1.07
C GLU A 243 20.84 -6.73 1.76
N SER A 244 21.95 -6.56 1.03
CA SER A 244 23.30 -6.65 1.58
C SER A 244 23.62 -5.62 2.67
N GLU A 245 22.91 -4.50 2.72
CA GLU A 245 23.10 -3.44 3.72
C GLU A 245 22.48 -3.81 5.08
N ALA A 246 21.59 -4.81 5.14
CA ALA A 246 20.84 -5.18 6.35
C ALA A 246 21.73 -5.47 7.56
N GLY A 247 22.90 -6.08 7.35
CA GLY A 247 23.87 -6.42 8.38
C GLY A 247 24.47 -5.19 9.10
N GLY A 248 24.56 -4.06 8.39
CA GLY A 248 25.09 -2.80 8.90
C GLY A 248 24.12 -1.96 9.70
N VAL A 249 22.82 -2.31 9.71
CA VAL A 249 21.80 -1.55 10.43
C VAL A 249 21.51 -2.16 11.78
N SER A 250 21.80 -1.41 12.83
CA SER A 250 21.48 -1.80 14.21
C SER A 250 19.99 -1.65 14.49
N ILE A 251 19.40 -2.64 15.21
CA ILE A 251 18.03 -2.53 15.70
C ILE A 251 17.87 -1.33 16.65
N TYR A 252 18.90 -0.98 17.42
CA TYR A 252 18.89 0.18 18.31
C TYR A 252 18.78 1.49 17.54
N LYS A 253 19.45 1.60 16.37
CA LYS A 253 19.30 2.75 15.48
C LYS A 253 17.85 2.90 15.03
N ALA A 254 17.24 1.83 14.56
CA ALA A 254 15.85 1.85 14.10
C ALA A 254 14.88 2.19 15.25
N MET A 255 15.09 1.64 16.44
CA MET A 255 14.30 1.98 17.62
C MET A 255 14.46 3.44 18.03
N TYR A 256 15.67 3.97 17.95
CA TYR A 256 15.93 5.37 18.29
C TYR A 256 15.27 6.31 17.28
N GLN A 257 15.36 6.02 15.99
CA GLN A 257 14.64 6.78 14.95
C GLN A 257 13.12 6.76 15.18
N TYR A 258 12.54 5.61 15.54
CA TYR A 258 11.12 5.56 15.88
C TYR A 258 10.77 6.44 17.09
N ARG A 259 11.64 6.51 18.12
CA ARG A 259 11.44 7.40 19.26
C ARG A 259 11.51 8.88 18.89
N ILE A 260 12.40 9.25 17.96
CA ILE A 260 12.43 10.61 17.39
C ILE A 260 11.09 10.90 16.71
N ALA A 261 10.61 9.98 15.85
CA ALA A 261 9.34 10.16 15.16
C ALA A 261 8.16 10.29 16.12
N TYR A 262 8.09 9.42 17.14
CA TYR A 262 7.04 9.49 18.13
C TYR A 262 7.01 10.87 18.81
N ARG A 263 8.16 11.37 19.26
CA ARG A 263 8.27 12.70 19.87
C ARG A 263 7.83 13.80 18.91
N VAL A 264 8.46 13.88 17.73
CA VAL A 264 8.18 14.94 16.75
C VAL A 264 6.71 14.97 16.36
N LEU A 265 6.14 13.81 16.05
CA LEU A 265 4.76 13.74 15.58
C LEU A 265 3.76 14.06 16.70
N THR A 266 3.97 13.56 17.93
CA THR A 266 3.08 13.86 19.05
C THR A 266 3.16 15.32 19.51
N GLU A 267 4.35 15.92 19.53
CA GLU A 267 4.55 17.36 19.78
C GLU A 267 3.86 18.25 18.72
N ASN A 268 3.61 17.72 17.52
CA ASN A 268 2.92 18.41 16.43
C ASN A 268 1.44 17.98 16.27
N GLY A 269 0.85 17.41 17.32
CA GLY A 269 -0.58 17.16 17.41
C GLY A 269 -1.06 15.86 16.76
N TYR A 270 -0.14 14.99 16.29
CA TYR A 270 -0.53 13.65 15.84
C TYR A 270 -0.68 12.70 17.03
N LYS A 271 -1.71 11.87 16.99
CA LYS A 271 -1.91 10.77 17.94
C LYS A 271 -1.29 9.50 17.38
N ALA A 272 -0.46 8.86 18.20
CA ALA A 272 0.12 7.57 17.89
C ALA A 272 -0.90 6.46 18.20
N ASN A 273 -1.12 5.55 17.27
CA ASN A 273 -1.96 4.39 17.49
C ASN A 273 -1.14 3.20 17.99
N VAL A 274 -1.51 2.67 19.14
CA VAL A 274 -0.79 1.56 19.80
C VAL A 274 -0.70 0.35 18.86
N GLY A 275 0.53 -0.17 18.69
CA GLY A 275 0.79 -1.32 17.83
C GLY A 275 0.68 -1.04 16.33
N LYS A 276 0.51 0.20 15.93
CA LYS A 276 0.45 0.65 14.54
C LYS A 276 1.64 1.54 14.22
N ASN A 277 1.88 1.69 12.95
CA ASN A 277 2.89 2.59 12.40
C ASN A 277 2.28 3.89 11.86
N THR A 278 0.99 4.13 12.14
CA THR A 278 0.24 5.29 11.69
C THR A 278 0.06 6.32 12.81
N PHE A 279 0.09 7.57 12.42
CA PHE A 279 -0.13 8.73 13.27
C PHE A 279 -1.22 9.59 12.64
N SER A 280 -2.19 10.03 13.44
CA SER A 280 -3.37 10.76 12.97
C SER A 280 -3.56 12.08 13.71
N LYS A 281 -3.94 13.13 12.97
CA LYS A 281 -4.45 14.39 13.55
C LYS A 281 -5.97 14.40 13.69
N VAL A 282 -6.64 13.40 13.14
CA VAL A 282 -8.10 13.30 13.16
C VAL A 282 -8.53 12.55 14.41
N ASP A 283 -9.40 13.15 15.19
CA ASP A 283 -9.91 12.53 16.42
C ASP A 283 -10.75 11.30 16.12
N GLY A 284 -10.43 10.20 16.81
CA GLY A 284 -11.13 8.93 16.65
C GLY A 284 -10.72 8.12 15.40
N ASP A 285 -9.85 8.67 14.55
CA ASP A 285 -9.37 8.00 13.35
C ASP A 285 -7.99 7.38 13.59
N TYR A 286 -7.83 6.13 13.19
CA TYR A 286 -6.57 5.38 13.33
C TYR A 286 -5.48 5.79 12.33
N GLY A 287 -5.80 6.65 11.34
CA GLY A 287 -4.88 7.03 10.28
C GLY A 287 -4.66 5.95 9.21
N THR A 288 -5.39 4.85 9.30
CA THR A 288 -5.41 3.78 8.29
C THR A 288 -6.60 3.94 7.35
N SER A 289 -6.52 3.38 6.14
CA SER A 289 -7.69 3.23 5.28
C SER A 289 -8.72 2.29 5.90
N ASP A 290 -9.95 2.30 5.41
CA ASP A 290 -10.98 1.36 5.86
C ASP A 290 -10.56 -0.09 5.61
N TYR A 291 -9.91 -0.37 4.48
CA TYR A 291 -9.32 -1.68 4.20
C TYR A 291 -8.30 -2.12 5.27
N LEU A 292 -7.37 -1.23 5.65
CA LEU A 292 -6.37 -1.56 6.67
C LEU A 292 -6.99 -1.63 8.08
N THR A 293 -7.98 -0.81 8.37
CA THR A 293 -8.70 -0.81 9.65
C THR A 293 -9.45 -2.13 9.82
N THR A 294 -10.26 -2.51 8.87
CA THR A 294 -11.03 -3.75 8.91
C THR A 294 -10.14 -4.98 8.96
N ARG A 295 -9.13 -5.04 8.11
CA ARG A 295 -8.17 -6.15 8.04
C ARG A 295 -7.33 -6.30 9.30
N VAL A 296 -6.75 -5.21 9.82
CA VAL A 296 -5.69 -5.28 10.85
C VAL A 296 -6.25 -5.09 12.26
N ILE A 297 -7.32 -4.32 12.41
CA ILE A 297 -7.93 -4.04 13.72
C ILE A 297 -9.10 -5.00 13.98
N ASN A 298 -9.98 -5.14 13.00
CA ASN A 298 -11.20 -5.95 13.17
C ASN A 298 -10.99 -7.43 12.83
N GLY A 299 -9.88 -7.79 12.14
CA GLY A 299 -9.62 -9.16 11.72
C GLY A 299 -10.53 -9.64 10.59
N THR A 300 -11.13 -8.71 9.84
CA THR A 300 -12.03 -9.01 8.72
C THR A 300 -11.27 -9.70 7.60
N PRO A 301 -11.80 -10.77 7.00
CA PRO A 301 -11.25 -11.38 5.81
C PRO A 301 -11.11 -10.39 4.65
N TYR A 302 -10.20 -10.67 3.72
CA TYR A 302 -10.00 -9.80 2.56
C TYR A 302 -9.61 -10.58 1.31
N VAL A 303 -10.03 -10.07 0.16
CA VAL A 303 -9.60 -10.53 -1.16
C VAL A 303 -8.65 -9.52 -1.77
N GLY A 304 -7.50 -10.02 -2.19
CA GLY A 304 -6.55 -9.28 -3.02
C GLY A 304 -6.62 -9.77 -4.46
N MET A 305 -6.78 -8.86 -5.40
CA MET A 305 -6.80 -9.10 -6.84
C MET A 305 -5.62 -8.43 -7.52
N GLY A 306 -5.18 -9.00 -8.63
CA GLY A 306 -4.00 -8.56 -9.36
C GLY A 306 -2.73 -9.28 -8.95
N LEU A 307 -1.65 -9.03 -9.71
CA LEU A 307 -0.37 -9.72 -9.63
C LEU A 307 0.26 -9.62 -8.24
N GLY A 308 0.50 -10.75 -7.60
CA GLY A 308 1.13 -10.82 -6.28
C GLY A 308 0.27 -10.36 -5.10
N ALA A 309 -1.01 -10.05 -5.33
CA ALA A 309 -1.93 -9.68 -4.27
C ALA A 309 -2.15 -10.83 -3.29
N GLN A 310 -2.41 -10.48 -2.03
CA GLN A 310 -2.68 -11.44 -0.96
C GLN A 310 -4.17 -11.48 -0.64
N SER A 311 -4.70 -12.68 -0.46
CA SER A 311 -6.04 -12.91 0.07
C SER A 311 -5.98 -13.69 1.39
N PHE A 312 -6.87 -13.38 2.31
CA PHE A 312 -7.03 -14.09 3.58
C PHE A 312 -8.50 -14.40 3.82
N GLY A 313 -8.86 -15.66 3.61
CA GLY A 313 -10.18 -16.20 3.92
C GLY A 313 -10.23 -16.80 5.32
N MET A 314 -11.35 -17.39 5.70
CA MET A 314 -11.51 -18.00 7.02
C MET A 314 -10.62 -19.23 7.22
N ASN A 315 -10.23 -19.91 6.16
CA ASN A 315 -9.49 -21.17 6.20
C ASN A 315 -8.25 -21.19 5.30
N TYR A 316 -7.89 -20.09 4.65
CA TYR A 316 -6.73 -20.05 3.77
C TYR A 316 -6.05 -18.68 3.72
N LEU A 317 -4.79 -18.70 3.34
CA LEU A 317 -4.02 -17.55 2.89
C LEU A 317 -3.51 -17.86 1.49
N ALA A 318 -3.74 -16.95 0.57
CA ALA A 318 -3.29 -17.08 -0.81
C ALA A 318 -2.50 -15.86 -1.27
N TYR A 319 -1.63 -16.08 -2.25
CA TYR A 319 -0.96 -15.04 -3.03
C TYR A 319 -1.22 -15.34 -4.49
N ASN A 320 -1.58 -14.32 -5.25
CA ASN A 320 -1.71 -14.44 -6.68
C ASN A 320 -0.35 -14.73 -7.34
N LEU A 321 -0.39 -15.30 -8.54
CA LEU A 321 0.81 -15.58 -9.34
C LEU A 321 1.68 -14.34 -9.48
N GLY A 322 2.96 -14.54 -9.75
CA GLY A 322 3.93 -13.46 -9.87
C GLY A 322 4.49 -12.95 -8.55
N ALA A 323 3.93 -13.34 -7.39
CA ALA A 323 4.44 -12.90 -6.09
C ALA A 323 5.89 -13.36 -5.84
N ALA A 324 6.23 -14.59 -6.24
CA ALA A 324 7.57 -15.14 -6.11
C ALA A 324 8.45 -14.80 -7.33
N GLU A 325 7.92 -14.97 -8.51
CA GLU A 325 8.58 -14.76 -9.81
C GLU A 325 8.76 -13.28 -10.13
N LYS A 326 7.91 -12.42 -9.57
CA LYS A 326 7.88 -10.96 -9.83
C LYS A 326 7.73 -10.63 -11.32
N LYS A 327 6.91 -11.42 -12.02
CA LYS A 327 6.61 -11.30 -13.45
C LYS A 327 5.15 -11.63 -13.73
N MET A 328 4.63 -11.11 -14.83
CA MET A 328 3.36 -11.59 -15.39
C MET A 328 3.56 -12.98 -16.03
N GLU A 329 2.65 -13.86 -15.80
CA GLU A 329 2.51 -15.17 -16.44
C GLU A 329 1.10 -15.36 -16.99
#